data_e11685c6e6aa5d7e0a3a2ea0936a4b71
#
_entry.id   e11685c6e6aa5d7e0a3a2ea0936a4b71
#
_cell.length_a   1.000
_cell.length_b   1.000
_cell.length_c   1.000
_cell.angle_alpha   90.00
_cell.angle_beta   90.00
_cell.angle_gamma   90.00
#
_symmetry.space_group_name_H-M   'P 1'
#
loop_
_entity.id
_entity.type
_entity.pdbx_description
1 polymer ?
#
loop_
_entity_poly.entity_id
_entity_poly.type
_entity_poly.pdbx_seq_one_letter_code
_entity_poly.pdbx_strand_id
1 'polypeptide(L)'
;TQILPIKEIIKKADAAMGADGATRIFDRGELEKTLPPAKMASGKVSAFTAEKAPEILEGTPTLQSLEERFVRHFLNRYGAVSSVVEQDTRMVTGHLIRNMDMDPKDMADSLTHIMVQEALQNAQRTYVLMPNDTVLSMVIDAFADVARGRRSETRTTLAYDALKAMPRMEETQFNALSLLLLFHYSRNTDNVDMEAFRKYTRKYITPFLKELPDEYSGYQQMEYIRCVSLENREISFGRVLHDSYPLIFAYRGAMKSELSSVKSDWPEDALVPSLYNSYYKPAVVDDSLFADFCADMGITK
;
A
#
# COMPACT_ATOMS: atom_id res chain seq x y z
N THR A 1 -17.33 -10.53 13.94
CA THR A 1 -16.23 -10.85 12.99
C THR A 1 -14.96 -10.50 13.71
N GLN A 2 -14.20 -11.50 14.19
CA GLN A 2 -12.91 -11.29 14.83
C GLN A 2 -11.93 -10.79 13.77
N ILE A 3 -11.39 -9.60 13.97
CA ILE A 3 -10.27 -9.09 13.16
C ILE A 3 -9.02 -9.77 13.70
N LEU A 4 -8.49 -10.72 12.95
CA LEU A 4 -7.26 -11.41 13.30
C LEU A 4 -6.05 -10.47 13.17
N PRO A 5 -5.05 -10.56 14.05
CA PRO A 5 -3.79 -9.86 13.88
C PRO A 5 -3.17 -10.20 12.52
N ILE A 6 -2.50 -9.24 11.89
CA ILE A 6 -1.89 -9.41 10.55
C ILE A 6 -1.01 -10.67 10.48
N LYS A 7 -0.28 -10.99 11.55
CA LYS A 7 0.51 -12.24 11.64
C LYS A 7 -0.34 -13.52 11.58
N GLU A 8 -1.57 -13.49 12.11
CA GLU A 8 -2.49 -14.63 12.01
C GLU A 8 -3.19 -14.70 10.66
N ILE A 9 -3.44 -13.55 10.02
CA ILE A 9 -3.95 -13.48 8.64
C ILE A 9 -2.91 -14.06 7.69
N ILE A 10 -1.64 -13.67 7.83
CA ILE A 10 -0.53 -14.22 7.04
C ILE A 10 -0.38 -15.71 7.31
N LYS A 11 -0.39 -16.13 8.58
CA LYS A 11 -0.26 -17.56 8.94
C LYS A 11 -1.46 -18.40 8.51
N LYS A 12 -2.68 -17.83 8.47
CA LYS A 12 -3.87 -18.50 7.91
C LYS A 12 -3.87 -18.51 6.38
N ALA A 13 -3.34 -17.47 5.74
CA ALA A 13 -3.15 -17.45 4.30
C ALA A 13 -2.10 -18.48 3.88
N ASP A 14 -0.98 -18.57 4.60
CA ASP A 14 0.06 -19.60 4.36
C ASP A 14 -0.46 -21.02 4.65
N ALA A 15 -1.28 -21.20 5.69
CA ALA A 15 -1.89 -22.49 6.00
C ALA A 15 -3.01 -22.88 5.02
N ALA A 16 -3.77 -21.91 4.51
CA ALA A 16 -4.79 -22.14 3.48
C ALA A 16 -4.17 -22.43 2.11
N MET A 17 -3.01 -21.86 1.79
CA MET A 17 -2.23 -22.21 0.61
C MET A 17 -1.56 -23.60 0.73
N GLY A 18 -1.38 -24.12 1.94
CA GLY A 18 -0.79 -25.45 2.17
C GLY A 18 -1.76 -26.62 2.22
N ALA A 19 -3.07 -26.39 2.41
CA ALA A 19 -4.01 -27.48 2.68
C ALA A 19 -4.89 -27.90 1.49
N ASP A 20 -5.29 -27.01 0.55
CA ASP A 20 -6.17 -27.35 -0.58
C ASP A 20 -6.04 -26.41 -1.80
N GLY A 21 -5.13 -25.51 -1.77
CA GLY A 21 -4.80 -24.67 -2.91
C GLY A 21 -3.86 -25.40 -3.86
N ALA A 22 -4.18 -26.61 -4.27
CA ALA A 22 -3.61 -27.14 -5.49
C ALA A 22 -4.01 -26.18 -6.61
N THR A 23 -3.22 -25.13 -6.82
CA THR A 23 -3.05 -24.60 -8.15
C THR A 23 -2.80 -25.84 -8.99
N ARG A 24 -3.83 -26.34 -9.70
CA ARG A 24 -3.64 -27.41 -10.67
C ARG A 24 -2.60 -26.84 -11.62
N ILE A 25 -1.36 -27.25 -11.40
CA ILE A 25 -0.32 -27.13 -12.41
C ILE A 25 -0.85 -28.01 -13.51
N PHE A 26 -1.47 -27.40 -14.50
CA PHE A 26 -1.87 -28.10 -15.72
C PHE A 26 -0.60 -28.70 -16.28
N ASP A 27 -0.51 -30.01 -16.27
CA ASP A 27 0.59 -30.69 -16.89
C ASP A 27 0.60 -30.25 -18.35
N ARG A 28 1.75 -29.75 -18.81
CA ARG A 28 1.95 -29.27 -20.18
C ARG A 28 1.56 -30.30 -21.21
N GLY A 29 1.61 -31.60 -20.86
CA GLY A 29 1.19 -32.70 -21.67
C GLY A 29 -0.33 -32.88 -21.83
N GLU A 30 -1.15 -32.34 -20.90
CA GLU A 30 -2.62 -32.36 -21.03
C GLU A 30 -3.13 -31.17 -21.88
N LEU A 31 -2.45 -30.02 -21.84
CA LEU A 31 -2.78 -28.86 -22.68
C LEU A 31 -2.53 -29.14 -24.17
N GLU A 32 -1.51 -29.91 -24.51
CA GLU A 32 -1.22 -30.26 -25.91
C GLU A 32 -2.25 -31.25 -26.52
N LYS A 33 -2.99 -31.97 -25.69
CA LYS A 33 -4.04 -32.92 -26.15
C LYS A 33 -5.40 -32.28 -26.40
N THR A 34 -5.64 -31.07 -25.87
CA THR A 34 -6.96 -30.42 -25.94
C THR A 34 -7.01 -29.23 -26.91
N LEU A 35 -5.88 -28.81 -27.47
CA LEU A 35 -5.83 -27.75 -28.46
C LEU A 35 -5.84 -28.36 -29.87
N PRO A 36 -6.75 -27.92 -30.77
CA PRO A 36 -6.67 -28.32 -32.17
C PRO A 36 -5.35 -27.84 -32.77
N PRO A 37 -4.72 -28.58 -33.68
CA PRO A 37 -3.45 -28.20 -34.27
C PRO A 37 -3.59 -26.83 -34.94
N ALA A 38 -2.84 -25.87 -34.42
CA ALA A 38 -2.76 -24.51 -34.98
C ALA A 38 -2.25 -24.66 -36.42
N LYS A 39 -3.10 -24.41 -37.41
CA LYS A 39 -2.65 -24.17 -38.78
C LYS A 39 -1.75 -22.97 -38.76
N MET A 40 -0.46 -23.17 -38.87
CA MET A 40 0.50 -22.07 -39.12
C MET A 40 0.11 -21.41 -40.45
N ALA A 41 -0.60 -20.29 -40.35
CA ALA A 41 -0.69 -19.38 -41.46
C ALA A 41 0.70 -18.81 -41.67
N SER A 42 1.35 -19.14 -42.78
CA SER A 42 2.57 -18.53 -43.23
C SER A 42 2.29 -17.10 -43.74
N GLY A 43 1.85 -16.25 -42.83
CA GLY A 43 1.82 -14.81 -43.05
C GLY A 43 3.21 -14.27 -42.72
N LYS A 44 3.84 -13.63 -43.69
CA LYS A 44 5.06 -12.85 -43.46
C LYS A 44 4.79 -11.92 -42.29
N VAL A 45 5.35 -12.26 -41.13
CA VAL A 45 5.43 -11.33 -40.01
C VAL A 45 6.21 -10.14 -40.54
N SER A 46 5.46 -9.03 -40.75
CA SER A 46 6.07 -7.74 -40.97
C SER A 46 7.09 -7.57 -39.84
N ALA A 47 8.35 -7.41 -40.21
CA ALA A 47 9.41 -7.16 -39.27
C ALA A 47 9.00 -5.95 -38.47
N PHE A 48 8.53 -6.17 -37.24
CA PHE A 48 8.52 -5.15 -36.21
C PHE A 48 9.95 -4.63 -36.20
N THR A 49 10.16 -3.42 -36.68
CA THR A 49 11.45 -2.76 -36.54
C THR A 49 11.74 -2.76 -35.06
N ALA A 50 12.61 -3.67 -34.64
CA ALA A 50 13.11 -3.67 -33.28
C ALA A 50 13.61 -2.25 -33.04
N GLU A 51 12.90 -1.47 -32.23
CA GLU A 51 13.41 -0.24 -31.67
C GLU A 51 14.82 -0.61 -31.19
N LYS A 52 15.84 0.07 -31.73
CA LYS A 52 17.24 -0.21 -31.40
C LYS A 52 17.32 -0.38 -29.88
N ALA A 53 17.76 -1.57 -29.45
CA ALA A 53 18.10 -1.80 -28.06
C ALA A 53 18.95 -0.59 -27.62
N PRO A 54 18.65 0.00 -26.47
CA PRO A 54 19.35 1.19 -26.01
C PRO A 54 20.85 0.93 -26.09
N GLU A 55 21.57 1.79 -26.78
CA GLU A 55 23.01 1.66 -26.96
C GLU A 55 23.65 1.31 -25.61
N ILE A 56 24.36 0.18 -25.60
CA ILE A 56 25.17 -0.23 -24.45
C ILE A 56 26.15 0.91 -24.20
N LEU A 57 26.16 1.46 -23.01
CA LEU A 57 27.00 2.59 -22.63
C LEU A 57 28.46 2.21 -22.82
N GLU A 58 29.09 2.77 -23.82
CA GLU A 58 30.56 2.78 -23.91
C GLU A 58 31.07 3.76 -22.85
N GLY A 59 31.59 3.24 -21.74
CA GLY A 59 32.16 4.01 -20.65
C GLY A 59 31.53 3.68 -19.27
N THR A 60 32.15 4.15 -18.21
CA THR A 60 31.66 3.99 -16.85
C THR A 60 30.37 4.83 -16.69
N PRO A 61 29.22 4.22 -16.33
CA PRO A 61 27.97 4.95 -16.18
C PRO A 61 28.10 5.98 -15.05
N THR A 62 27.60 7.20 -15.29
CA THR A 62 27.47 8.24 -14.28
C THR A 62 26.01 8.45 -13.98
N LEU A 63 25.68 8.95 -12.77
CA LEU A 63 24.30 9.29 -12.40
C LEU A 63 23.64 10.20 -13.44
N GLN A 64 24.36 11.24 -13.88
CA GLN A 64 23.85 12.19 -14.86
C GLN A 64 23.59 11.53 -16.24
N SER A 65 24.42 10.60 -16.67
CA SER A 65 24.20 9.89 -17.92
C SER A 65 23.00 8.96 -17.88
N LEU A 66 22.77 8.32 -16.74
CA LEU A 66 21.58 7.49 -16.50
C LEU A 66 20.30 8.33 -16.46
N GLU A 67 20.32 9.45 -15.71
CA GLU A 67 19.19 10.37 -15.65
C GLU A 67 18.80 10.87 -17.05
N GLU A 68 19.74 11.40 -17.81
CA GLU A 68 19.49 11.93 -19.17
C GLU A 68 18.97 10.85 -20.13
N ARG A 69 19.49 9.64 -20.04
CA ARG A 69 19.05 8.51 -20.87
C ARG A 69 17.59 8.15 -20.60
N PHE A 70 17.18 8.03 -19.34
CA PHE A 70 15.81 7.63 -18.98
C PHE A 70 14.81 8.76 -19.12
N VAL A 71 15.21 10.02 -18.95
CA VAL A 71 14.42 11.19 -19.36
C VAL A 71 14.13 11.14 -20.86
N ARG A 72 15.15 11.00 -21.68
CA ARG A 72 15.00 10.94 -23.14
C ARG A 72 14.15 9.74 -23.58
N HIS A 73 14.36 8.57 -22.96
CA HIS A 73 13.57 7.38 -23.25
C HIS A 73 12.09 7.58 -22.96
N PHE A 74 11.75 8.23 -21.85
CA PHE A 74 10.36 8.56 -21.52
C PHE A 74 9.78 9.58 -22.50
N LEU A 75 10.47 10.69 -22.73
CA LEU A 75 10.00 11.78 -23.60
C LEU A 75 9.77 11.35 -25.05
N ASN A 76 10.59 10.45 -25.58
CA ASN A 76 10.44 9.90 -26.93
C ASN A 76 9.08 9.25 -27.19
N ARG A 77 8.39 8.80 -26.14
CA ARG A 77 7.04 8.21 -26.25
C ARG A 77 5.93 9.25 -26.46
N TYR A 78 6.19 10.50 -26.07
CA TYR A 78 5.14 11.54 -26.02
C TYR A 78 5.27 12.58 -27.12
N GLY A 79 6.28 12.50 -27.98
CA GLY A 79 6.42 13.28 -29.21
C GLY A 79 6.01 14.75 -29.09
N ALA A 80 4.82 15.08 -29.57
CA ALA A 80 4.33 16.46 -29.63
C ALA A 80 4.17 17.14 -28.25
N VAL A 81 3.97 16.40 -27.18
CA VAL A 81 3.79 16.97 -25.83
C VAL A 81 5.06 16.82 -24.95
N SER A 82 6.15 16.32 -25.53
CA SER A 82 7.39 16.08 -24.78
C SER A 82 7.91 17.34 -24.08
N SER A 83 7.83 18.51 -24.72
CA SER A 83 8.27 19.78 -24.14
C SER A 83 7.43 20.22 -22.93
N VAL A 84 6.15 19.82 -22.88
CA VAL A 84 5.25 20.17 -21.76
C VAL A 84 5.62 19.37 -20.52
N VAL A 85 5.95 18.09 -20.69
CA VAL A 85 6.21 17.15 -19.58
C VAL A 85 7.70 17.02 -19.25
N GLU A 86 8.58 17.72 -19.96
CA GLU A 86 10.03 17.56 -19.81
C GLU A 86 10.54 17.92 -18.43
N GLN A 87 10.08 19.04 -17.88
CA GLN A 87 10.52 19.51 -16.56
C GLN A 87 10.16 18.52 -15.47
N ASP A 88 8.91 18.05 -15.44
CA ASP A 88 8.43 17.08 -14.44
C ASP A 88 9.13 15.73 -14.63
N THR A 89 9.34 15.31 -15.87
CA THR A 89 10.08 14.08 -16.19
C THR A 89 11.51 14.14 -15.69
N ARG A 90 12.21 15.26 -15.90
CA ARG A 90 13.60 15.44 -15.40
C ARG A 90 13.63 15.40 -13.87
N MET A 91 12.71 16.11 -13.24
CA MET A 91 12.63 16.15 -11.78
C MET A 91 12.38 14.77 -11.19
N VAL A 92 11.32 14.09 -11.60
CA VAL A 92 10.99 12.76 -11.03
C VAL A 92 12.07 11.73 -11.35
N THR A 93 12.63 11.72 -12.58
CA THR A 93 13.69 10.77 -12.94
C THR A 93 14.93 10.96 -12.08
N GLY A 94 15.34 12.23 -11.85
CA GLY A 94 16.46 12.54 -10.98
C GLY A 94 16.23 12.05 -9.54
N HIS A 95 15.03 12.24 -9.00
CA HIS A 95 14.67 11.74 -7.66
C HIS A 95 14.66 10.21 -7.61
N LEU A 96 14.04 9.53 -8.59
CA LEU A 96 13.97 8.07 -8.64
C LEU A 96 15.37 7.45 -8.69
N ILE A 97 16.24 7.93 -9.57
CA ILE A 97 17.58 7.38 -9.73
C ILE A 97 18.45 7.65 -8.50
N ARG A 98 18.45 8.86 -7.95
CA ARG A 98 19.24 9.20 -6.76
C ARG A 98 18.81 8.44 -5.50
N ASN A 99 17.52 8.13 -5.37
CA ASN A 99 16.99 7.39 -4.23
C ASN A 99 17.10 5.86 -4.35
N MET A 100 17.69 5.35 -5.45
CA MET A 100 18.03 3.92 -5.54
C MET A 100 19.09 3.52 -4.49
N ASP A 101 19.90 4.46 -4.01
CA ASP A 101 20.95 4.23 -3.01
C ASP A 101 21.85 3.04 -3.37
N MET A 102 22.33 3.06 -4.61
CA MET A 102 23.18 2.04 -5.23
C MET A 102 24.37 2.70 -5.94
N ASP A 103 25.46 1.97 -6.11
CA ASP A 103 26.56 2.42 -6.96
C ASP A 103 26.10 2.57 -8.42
N PRO A 104 26.62 3.54 -9.19
CA PRO A 104 26.20 3.79 -10.57
C PRO A 104 26.26 2.56 -11.48
N LYS A 105 27.18 1.64 -11.23
CA LYS A 105 27.31 0.39 -11.98
C LYS A 105 26.16 -0.57 -11.66
N ASP A 106 25.90 -0.80 -10.37
CA ASP A 106 24.81 -1.69 -9.91
C ASP A 106 23.45 -1.13 -10.31
N MET A 107 23.32 0.19 -10.28
CA MET A 107 22.15 0.92 -10.75
C MET A 107 21.92 0.71 -12.24
N ALA A 108 22.97 0.83 -13.05
CA ALA A 108 22.88 0.57 -14.48
C ALA A 108 22.48 -0.88 -14.77
N ASP A 109 23.03 -1.84 -14.04
CA ASP A 109 22.67 -3.25 -14.15
C ASP A 109 21.22 -3.50 -13.73
N SER A 110 20.78 -2.95 -12.61
CA SER A 110 19.37 -3.03 -12.16
C SER A 110 18.41 -2.45 -13.21
N LEU A 111 18.75 -1.31 -13.79
CA LEU A 111 17.97 -0.65 -14.84
C LEU A 111 17.94 -1.41 -16.18
N THR A 112 18.72 -2.49 -16.37
CA THR A 112 18.57 -3.39 -17.51
C THR A 112 17.42 -4.38 -17.37
N HIS A 113 16.93 -4.62 -16.15
CA HIS A 113 15.82 -5.54 -15.91
C HIS A 113 14.49 -4.94 -16.36
N ILE A 114 13.72 -5.70 -17.14
CA ILE A 114 12.41 -5.25 -17.68
C ILE A 114 11.49 -4.75 -16.57
N MET A 115 11.40 -5.48 -15.46
CA MET A 115 10.55 -5.11 -14.33
C MET A 115 10.91 -3.74 -13.75
N VAL A 116 12.20 -3.45 -13.62
CA VAL A 116 12.69 -2.15 -13.10
C VAL A 116 12.44 -1.03 -14.12
N GLN A 117 12.63 -1.29 -15.41
CA GLN A 117 12.32 -0.31 -16.46
C GLN A 117 10.83 0.01 -16.53
N GLU A 118 9.95 -0.98 -16.46
CA GLU A 118 8.50 -0.76 -16.41
C GLU A 118 8.09 0.00 -15.15
N ALA A 119 8.68 -0.33 -14.01
CA ALA A 119 8.45 0.38 -12.75
C ALA A 119 8.87 1.85 -12.87
N LEU A 120 10.05 2.12 -13.42
CA LEU A 120 10.55 3.48 -13.67
C LEU A 120 9.59 4.27 -14.55
N GLN A 121 9.15 3.68 -15.66
CA GLN A 121 8.22 4.35 -16.58
C GLN A 121 6.84 4.62 -15.96
N ASN A 122 6.34 3.69 -15.17
CA ASN A 122 5.08 3.89 -14.46
C ASN A 122 5.21 4.97 -13.38
N ALA A 123 6.32 5.01 -12.65
CA ALA A 123 6.61 6.06 -11.68
C ALA A 123 6.68 7.45 -12.35
N GLN A 124 7.44 7.57 -13.45
CA GLN A 124 7.51 8.79 -14.25
C GLN A 124 6.12 9.23 -14.73
N ARG A 125 5.34 8.29 -15.28
CA ARG A 125 4.00 8.57 -15.78
C ARG A 125 3.06 9.01 -14.67
N THR A 126 3.10 8.36 -13.51
CA THR A 126 2.26 8.73 -12.36
C THR A 126 2.52 10.16 -11.94
N TYR A 127 3.80 10.53 -11.79
CA TYR A 127 4.15 11.87 -11.35
C TYR A 127 3.79 12.94 -12.38
N VAL A 128 4.05 12.69 -13.67
CA VAL A 128 3.69 13.63 -14.74
C VAL A 128 2.16 13.86 -14.83
N LEU A 129 1.36 12.86 -14.49
CA LEU A 129 -0.11 12.99 -14.44
C LEU A 129 -0.60 13.72 -13.18
N MET A 130 0.12 13.60 -12.08
CA MET A 130 -0.25 14.15 -10.76
C MET A 130 0.99 14.74 -10.07
N PRO A 131 1.49 15.91 -10.50
CA PRO A 131 2.73 16.47 -10.01
C PRO A 131 2.53 17.13 -8.64
N ASN A 132 2.65 16.34 -7.56
CA ASN A 132 2.64 16.82 -6.20
C ASN A 132 3.62 16.02 -5.31
N ASP A 133 3.97 16.59 -4.14
CA ASP A 133 4.98 16.03 -3.24
C ASP A 133 4.57 14.66 -2.66
N THR A 134 3.29 14.43 -2.44
CA THR A 134 2.78 13.16 -1.91
C THR A 134 2.97 12.06 -2.95
N VAL A 135 2.59 12.31 -4.19
CA VAL A 135 2.79 11.35 -5.29
C VAL A 135 4.28 11.13 -5.55
N LEU A 136 5.10 12.19 -5.49
CA LEU A 136 6.55 12.07 -5.62
C LEU A 136 7.13 11.11 -4.58
N SER A 137 6.77 11.29 -3.31
CA SER A 137 7.22 10.41 -2.23
C SER A 137 6.78 8.96 -2.45
N MET A 138 5.50 8.72 -2.79
CA MET A 138 4.98 7.38 -3.04
C MET A 138 5.69 6.66 -4.19
N VAL A 139 5.94 7.34 -5.31
CA VAL A 139 6.60 6.71 -6.47
C VAL A 139 8.07 6.44 -6.19
N ILE A 140 8.75 7.30 -5.42
CA ILE A 140 10.16 7.09 -5.01
C ILE A 140 10.25 5.83 -4.13
N ASP A 141 9.42 5.73 -3.09
CA ASP A 141 9.46 4.60 -2.16
C ASP A 141 9.13 3.28 -2.85
N ALA A 142 8.06 3.26 -3.65
CA ALA A 142 7.68 2.06 -4.39
C ALA A 142 8.72 1.65 -5.45
N PHE A 143 9.32 2.63 -6.16
CA PHE A 143 10.35 2.34 -7.14
C PHE A 143 11.64 1.82 -6.48
N ALA A 144 12.04 2.39 -5.35
CA ALA A 144 13.21 1.92 -4.59
C ALA A 144 13.05 0.46 -4.13
N ASP A 145 11.83 0.07 -3.71
CA ASP A 145 11.53 -1.33 -3.36
C ASP A 145 11.64 -2.29 -4.56
N VAL A 146 11.24 -1.84 -5.75
CA VAL A 146 11.39 -2.64 -6.97
C VAL A 146 12.84 -2.72 -7.43
N ALA A 147 13.56 -1.60 -7.40
CA ALA A 147 14.92 -1.51 -7.93
C ALA A 147 15.95 -2.30 -7.08
N ARG A 148 15.74 -2.33 -5.75
CA ARG A 148 16.62 -3.04 -4.80
C ARG A 148 16.16 -4.46 -4.47
N GLY A 149 14.88 -4.75 -4.66
CA GLY A 149 14.27 -6.00 -4.26
C GLY A 149 14.49 -7.13 -5.26
N ARG A 150 14.30 -8.36 -4.77
CA ARG A 150 14.31 -9.54 -5.62
C ARG A 150 12.90 -9.85 -6.11
N ARG A 151 12.76 -10.29 -7.35
CA ARG A 151 11.45 -10.66 -7.94
C ARG A 151 10.66 -11.69 -7.12
N SER A 152 11.36 -12.52 -6.34
CA SER A 152 10.75 -13.53 -5.46
C SER A 152 10.20 -12.96 -4.16
N GLU A 153 10.50 -11.70 -3.83
CA GLU A 153 10.05 -11.06 -2.60
C GLU A 153 8.65 -10.47 -2.79
N THR A 154 7.76 -10.76 -1.87
CA THR A 154 6.37 -10.26 -1.89
C THR A 154 6.32 -8.73 -1.91
N ARG A 155 7.19 -8.06 -1.14
CA ARG A 155 7.28 -6.60 -1.09
C ARG A 155 7.60 -6.01 -2.47
N THR A 156 8.59 -6.57 -3.16
CA THR A 156 8.98 -6.15 -4.51
C THR A 156 7.84 -6.30 -5.51
N THR A 157 7.14 -7.44 -5.47
CA THR A 157 6.01 -7.69 -6.35
C THR A 157 4.85 -6.75 -6.08
N LEU A 158 4.51 -6.51 -4.80
CA LEU A 158 3.47 -5.57 -4.42
C LEU A 158 3.80 -4.13 -4.81
N ALA A 159 5.05 -3.69 -4.62
CA ALA A 159 5.51 -2.36 -5.04
C ALA A 159 5.43 -2.19 -6.57
N TYR A 160 5.80 -3.23 -7.31
CA TYR A 160 5.69 -3.22 -8.77
C TYR A 160 4.22 -3.15 -9.24
N ASP A 161 3.32 -3.94 -8.63
CA ASP A 161 1.90 -3.89 -8.96
C ASP A 161 1.25 -2.55 -8.56
N ALA A 162 1.68 -1.96 -7.44
CA ALA A 162 1.26 -0.61 -7.05
C ALA A 162 1.67 0.43 -8.11
N LEU A 163 2.92 0.42 -8.56
CA LEU A 163 3.39 1.34 -9.62
C LEU A 163 2.63 1.15 -10.94
N LYS A 164 2.13 -0.05 -11.25
CA LYS A 164 1.28 -0.29 -12.43
C LYS A 164 -0.13 0.26 -12.27
N ALA A 165 -0.66 0.27 -11.04
CA ALA A 165 -1.98 0.78 -10.74
C ALA A 165 -2.00 2.32 -10.66
N MET A 166 -1.00 2.93 -10.04
CA MET A 166 -0.92 4.36 -9.77
C MET A 166 -1.25 5.29 -10.97
N PRO A 167 -0.74 5.06 -12.20
CA PRO A 167 -1.04 5.94 -13.35
C PRO A 167 -2.51 5.93 -13.80
N ARG A 168 -3.32 5.03 -13.23
CA ARG A 168 -4.76 4.88 -13.53
C ARG A 168 -5.65 5.43 -12.43
N MET A 169 -5.04 5.95 -11.36
CA MET A 169 -5.74 6.45 -10.19
C MET A 169 -5.75 7.97 -10.17
N GLU A 170 -6.72 8.50 -9.47
CA GLU A 170 -6.85 9.91 -9.14
C GLU A 170 -6.48 10.16 -7.67
N GLU A 171 -6.19 11.41 -7.32
CA GLU A 171 -5.80 11.80 -5.96
C GLU A 171 -6.89 11.44 -4.92
N THR A 172 -8.15 11.62 -5.28
CA THR A 172 -9.32 11.25 -4.47
C THR A 172 -9.33 9.76 -4.10
N GLN A 173 -8.86 8.90 -5.01
CA GLN A 173 -8.77 7.46 -4.80
C GLN A 173 -7.60 7.08 -3.89
N PHE A 174 -6.46 7.79 -3.96
CA PHE A 174 -5.38 7.62 -2.98
C PHE A 174 -5.82 8.00 -1.58
N ASN A 175 -6.61 9.06 -1.43
CA ASN A 175 -7.19 9.46 -0.16
C ASN A 175 -8.11 8.36 0.41
N ALA A 176 -8.96 7.78 -0.43
CA ALA A 176 -9.82 6.66 -0.03
C ALA A 176 -9.02 5.43 0.41
N LEU A 177 -7.97 5.03 -0.32
CA LEU A 177 -7.08 3.93 0.07
C LEU A 177 -6.35 4.20 1.38
N SER A 178 -5.91 5.44 1.60
CA SER A 178 -5.25 5.85 2.85
C SER A 178 -6.19 5.71 4.05
N LEU A 179 -7.46 6.11 3.89
CA LEU A 179 -8.47 5.92 4.93
C LEU A 179 -8.78 4.45 5.19
N LEU A 180 -8.87 3.62 4.14
CA LEU A 180 -9.03 2.17 4.29
C LEU A 180 -7.87 1.56 5.08
N LEU A 181 -6.64 1.94 4.75
CA LEU A 181 -5.45 1.50 5.49
C LEU A 181 -5.54 1.89 6.97
N LEU A 182 -5.87 3.15 7.26
CA LEU A 182 -5.92 3.69 8.60
C LEU A 182 -7.02 3.06 9.47
N PHE A 183 -8.16 2.70 8.88
CA PHE A 183 -9.30 2.17 9.64
C PHE A 183 -9.43 0.65 9.62
N HIS A 184 -9.02 -0.02 8.54
CA HIS A 184 -9.17 -1.46 8.41
C HIS A 184 -7.90 -2.24 8.73
N TYR A 185 -6.72 -1.68 8.36
CA TYR A 185 -5.47 -2.43 8.39
C TYR A 185 -4.45 -1.90 9.38
N SER A 186 -4.71 -0.75 9.98
CA SER A 186 -3.83 -0.19 11.01
C SER A 186 -4.61 0.26 12.24
N ARG A 187 -3.93 0.25 13.39
CA ARG A 187 -4.44 0.81 14.64
C ARG A 187 -3.32 1.56 15.32
N ASN A 188 -3.64 2.72 15.86
CA ASN A 188 -2.73 3.43 16.74
C ASN A 188 -3.01 3.02 18.19
N THR A 189 -2.09 2.30 18.80
CA THR A 189 -2.18 1.82 20.18
C THR A 189 -2.19 2.94 21.22
N ASP A 190 -1.69 4.13 20.84
CA ASP A 190 -1.68 5.31 21.73
C ASP A 190 -3.05 6.00 21.83
N ASN A 191 -4.04 5.57 21.04
CA ASN A 191 -5.40 6.10 21.08
C ASN A 191 -6.21 5.47 22.23
N VAL A 192 -5.77 5.70 23.44
CA VAL A 192 -6.42 5.17 24.66
C VAL A 192 -7.54 6.06 25.18
N ASP A 193 -7.54 7.34 24.82
CA ASP A 193 -8.57 8.32 25.22
C ASP A 193 -8.96 9.21 24.02
N MET A 194 -9.97 10.08 24.26
CA MET A 194 -10.48 10.99 23.23
C MET A 194 -9.49 12.09 22.86
N GLU A 195 -8.63 12.51 23.75
CA GLU A 195 -7.65 13.55 23.44
C GLU A 195 -6.57 13.04 22.50
N ALA A 196 -6.00 11.86 22.80
CA ALA A 196 -5.07 11.16 21.94
C ALA A 196 -5.70 10.88 20.56
N PHE A 197 -6.95 10.38 20.55
CA PHE A 197 -7.68 10.11 19.31
C PHE A 197 -7.92 11.39 18.48
N ARG A 198 -8.26 12.52 19.11
CA ARG A 198 -8.41 13.79 18.39
C ARG A 198 -7.10 14.30 17.80
N LYS A 199 -5.97 14.14 18.51
CA LYS A 199 -4.64 14.47 17.99
C LYS A 199 -4.30 13.59 16.79
N TYR A 200 -4.53 12.30 16.91
CA TYR A 200 -4.33 11.33 15.84
C TYR A 200 -5.20 11.65 14.61
N THR A 201 -6.50 11.84 14.81
CA THR A 201 -7.44 12.17 13.73
C THR A 201 -7.02 13.44 13.00
N ARG A 202 -6.68 14.50 13.73
CA ARG A 202 -6.25 15.77 13.13
C ARG A 202 -4.99 15.61 12.28
N LYS A 203 -4.05 14.79 12.74
CA LYS A 203 -2.75 14.63 12.07
C LYS A 203 -2.81 13.65 10.91
N TYR A 204 -3.48 12.52 11.06
CA TYR A 204 -3.38 11.39 10.13
C TYR A 204 -4.66 11.11 9.33
N ILE A 205 -5.83 11.50 9.79
CA ILE A 205 -7.11 11.18 9.12
C ILE A 205 -7.66 12.39 8.37
N THR A 206 -7.71 13.55 9.02
CA THR A 206 -8.31 14.77 8.45
C THR A 206 -7.72 15.17 7.10
N PRO A 207 -6.41 15.01 6.82
CA PRO A 207 -5.86 15.35 5.52
C PRO A 207 -6.53 14.59 4.36
N PHE A 208 -6.89 13.33 4.56
CA PHE A 208 -7.47 12.45 3.54
C PHE A 208 -9.00 12.57 3.43
N LEU A 209 -9.68 13.30 4.33
CA LEU A 209 -11.14 13.47 4.28
C LEU A 209 -11.59 14.59 3.33
N LYS A 210 -10.67 15.42 2.85
CA LYS A 210 -11.02 16.62 2.10
C LYS A 210 -11.56 16.33 0.71
N GLU A 211 -11.01 15.32 0.07
CA GLU A 211 -11.31 14.98 -1.31
C GLU A 211 -11.39 13.46 -1.45
N LEU A 212 -12.62 12.97 -1.49
CA LEU A 212 -12.91 11.55 -1.75
C LEU A 212 -13.65 11.45 -3.09
N PRO A 213 -13.68 10.26 -3.73
CA PRO A 213 -14.49 10.09 -4.93
C PRO A 213 -15.96 10.40 -4.64
N ASP A 214 -16.54 11.34 -5.37
CA ASP A 214 -17.94 11.76 -5.21
C ASP A 214 -18.92 10.74 -5.81
N GLU A 215 -18.47 10.01 -6.83
CA GLU A 215 -19.29 9.05 -7.54
C GLU A 215 -18.87 7.60 -7.23
N TYR A 216 -19.85 6.70 -7.22
CA TYR A 216 -19.61 5.26 -7.06
C TYR A 216 -18.68 4.68 -8.13
N SER A 217 -18.68 5.25 -9.32
CA SER A 217 -17.78 4.90 -10.43
C SER A 217 -16.30 5.00 -10.06
N GLY A 218 -15.91 5.96 -9.20
CA GLY A 218 -14.54 6.09 -8.70
C GLY A 218 -14.11 4.87 -7.85
N TYR A 219 -15.02 4.35 -7.02
CA TYR A 219 -14.78 3.13 -6.23
C TYR A 219 -14.76 1.88 -7.11
N GLN A 220 -15.65 1.79 -8.10
CA GLN A 220 -15.66 0.69 -9.08
C GLN A 220 -14.36 0.64 -9.89
N GLN A 221 -13.80 1.82 -10.24
CA GLN A 221 -12.51 1.87 -10.92
C GLN A 221 -11.39 1.29 -10.05
N MET A 222 -11.38 1.58 -8.73
CA MET A 222 -10.40 1.00 -7.80
C MET A 222 -10.51 -0.53 -7.73
N GLU A 223 -11.72 -1.09 -7.79
CA GLU A 223 -11.94 -2.52 -7.89
C GLU A 223 -11.46 -3.08 -9.23
N TYR A 224 -11.78 -2.41 -10.34
CA TYR A 224 -11.35 -2.80 -11.69
C TYR A 224 -9.82 -2.89 -11.81
N ILE A 225 -9.09 -1.95 -11.21
CA ILE A 225 -7.63 -1.98 -11.15
C ILE A 225 -7.08 -2.88 -10.02
N ARG A 226 -7.95 -3.57 -9.30
CA ARG A 226 -7.63 -4.53 -8.23
C ARG A 226 -6.94 -3.95 -7.00
N CYS A 227 -7.19 -2.68 -6.71
CA CYS A 227 -6.70 -2.06 -5.47
C CYS A 227 -7.60 -2.35 -4.27
N VAL A 228 -8.90 -2.61 -4.52
CA VAL A 228 -9.90 -2.93 -3.51
C VAL A 228 -10.84 -4.03 -4.00
N SER A 229 -11.66 -4.55 -3.11
CA SER A 229 -12.84 -5.36 -3.42
C SER A 229 -14.06 -4.69 -2.80
N LEU A 230 -15.08 -4.44 -3.59
CA LEU A 230 -16.33 -3.85 -3.12
C LEU A 230 -17.27 -4.95 -2.62
N GLU A 231 -17.68 -4.84 -1.37
CA GLU A 231 -18.67 -5.75 -0.79
C GLU A 231 -20.09 -5.19 -0.99
N ASN A 232 -21.06 -6.08 -1.18
CA ASN A 232 -22.48 -5.71 -1.27
C ASN A 232 -23.09 -5.28 0.08
N ARG A 233 -22.27 -5.17 1.12
CA ARG A 233 -22.71 -4.87 2.48
C ARG A 233 -22.12 -3.55 2.93
N GLU A 234 -22.99 -2.59 3.18
CA GLU A 234 -22.60 -1.33 3.78
C GLU A 234 -22.27 -1.49 5.26
N ILE A 235 -21.17 -0.88 5.68
CA ILE A 235 -20.78 -0.76 7.08
C ILE A 235 -20.79 0.73 7.44
N SER A 236 -21.50 1.11 8.48
CA SER A 236 -21.48 2.49 8.95
C SER A 236 -20.10 2.87 9.51
N PHE A 237 -19.69 4.11 9.31
CA PHE A 237 -18.44 4.62 9.87
C PHE A 237 -18.39 4.49 11.41
N GLY A 238 -19.52 4.69 12.08
CA GLY A 238 -19.62 4.46 13.51
C GLY A 238 -19.29 3.02 13.92
N ARG A 239 -19.65 2.03 13.08
CA ARG A 239 -19.29 0.63 13.33
C ARG A 239 -17.79 0.40 13.16
N VAL A 240 -17.17 1.01 12.15
CA VAL A 240 -15.72 0.93 11.96
C VAL A 240 -14.96 1.51 13.16
N LEU A 241 -15.39 2.67 13.66
CA LEU A 241 -14.79 3.28 14.87
C LEU A 241 -14.99 2.43 16.12
N HIS A 242 -16.18 1.87 16.29
CA HIS A 242 -16.48 0.97 17.40
C HIS A 242 -15.57 -0.26 17.42
N ASP A 243 -15.37 -0.86 16.26
CA ASP A 243 -14.56 -2.08 16.13
C ASP A 243 -13.04 -1.79 16.18
N SER A 244 -12.62 -0.62 15.69
CA SER A 244 -11.20 -0.21 15.69
C SER A 244 -10.71 0.37 17.02
N TYR A 245 -11.56 1.09 17.74
CA TYR A 245 -11.24 1.77 19.00
C TYR A 245 -12.30 1.50 20.07
N PRO A 246 -12.48 0.24 20.49
CA PRO A 246 -13.56 -0.15 21.40
C PRO A 246 -13.45 0.55 22.76
N LEU A 247 -12.24 0.81 23.25
CA LEU A 247 -12.04 1.54 24.50
C LEU A 247 -12.70 2.91 24.49
N ILE A 248 -12.66 3.61 23.35
CA ILE A 248 -13.21 4.95 23.20
C ILE A 248 -14.70 4.89 22.85
N PHE A 249 -15.11 4.03 21.90
CA PHE A 249 -16.44 4.07 21.28
C PHE A 249 -17.40 2.96 21.72
N ALA A 250 -16.89 1.85 22.27
CA ALA A 250 -17.73 0.71 22.66
C ALA A 250 -17.99 0.62 24.18
N TYR A 251 -16.93 0.67 24.97
CA TYR A 251 -17.03 0.44 26.40
C TYR A 251 -17.56 1.66 27.15
N ARG A 252 -18.58 1.43 28.01
CA ARG A 252 -19.16 2.49 28.82
C ARG A 252 -18.37 2.77 30.10
N GLY A 253 -17.55 1.81 30.52
CA GLY A 253 -16.75 1.93 31.73
C GLY A 253 -17.47 1.47 33.00
N ALA A 254 -16.82 1.70 34.15
CA ALA A 254 -17.34 1.42 35.49
C ALA A 254 -17.17 2.63 36.42
N MET A 255 -17.95 2.69 37.51
CA MET A 255 -17.75 3.75 38.48
C MET A 255 -16.40 3.65 39.18
N LYS A 256 -15.83 4.78 39.58
CA LYS A 256 -14.56 4.82 40.30
C LYS A 256 -14.60 3.97 41.57
N SER A 257 -15.74 3.93 42.26
CA SER A 257 -15.97 3.08 43.46
C SER A 257 -15.91 1.59 43.13
N GLU A 258 -16.44 1.17 41.98
CA GLU A 258 -16.39 -0.24 41.56
C GLU A 258 -14.99 -0.64 41.19
N LEU A 259 -14.27 0.21 40.46
CA LEU A 259 -12.85 -0.01 40.09
C LEU A 259 -11.97 -0.04 41.35
N SER A 260 -12.23 0.81 42.34
CA SER A 260 -11.51 0.83 43.61
C SER A 260 -11.76 -0.43 44.44
N SER A 261 -12.88 -1.11 44.26
CA SER A 261 -13.14 -2.40 44.92
C SER A 261 -12.31 -3.55 44.31
N VAL A 262 -11.93 -3.44 43.04
CA VAL A 262 -11.05 -4.41 42.35
C VAL A 262 -9.58 -4.18 42.70
N LYS A 263 -9.17 -2.93 42.68
CA LYS A 263 -7.82 -2.49 43.03
C LYS A 263 -7.89 -1.08 43.61
N SER A 264 -7.37 -0.89 44.81
CA SER A 264 -7.41 0.39 45.51
C SER A 264 -6.45 1.42 44.94
N ASP A 265 -5.35 0.98 44.36
CA ASP A 265 -4.22 1.81 43.92
C ASP A 265 -3.99 1.62 42.40
N TRP A 266 -4.79 2.31 41.60
CA TRP A 266 -4.63 2.33 40.16
C TRP A 266 -3.56 3.32 39.76
N PRO A 267 -2.59 2.95 38.88
CA PRO A 267 -1.71 3.91 38.22
C PRO A 267 -2.50 4.99 37.49
N GLU A 268 -1.96 6.22 37.43
CA GLU A 268 -2.65 7.38 36.86
C GLU A 268 -3.03 7.19 35.37
N ASP A 269 -2.23 6.42 34.64
CA ASP A 269 -2.38 6.12 33.22
C ASP A 269 -3.17 4.82 32.93
N ALA A 270 -3.50 4.05 33.97
CA ALA A 270 -4.18 2.75 33.80
C ALA A 270 -5.68 2.91 33.50
N LEU A 271 -6.29 4.04 33.84
CA LEU A 271 -7.70 4.33 33.66
C LEU A 271 -7.93 5.61 32.86
N VAL A 272 -8.82 5.53 31.88
CA VAL A 272 -9.22 6.68 31.06
C VAL A 272 -10.70 7.02 31.26
N PRO A 273 -11.11 8.30 31.22
CA PRO A 273 -12.50 8.67 31.38
C PRO A 273 -13.35 8.18 30.19
N SER A 274 -14.57 7.75 30.48
CA SER A 274 -15.54 7.37 29.46
C SER A 274 -16.03 8.61 28.69
N LEU A 275 -16.31 8.44 27.39
CA LEU A 275 -16.92 9.47 26.56
C LEU A 275 -18.41 9.72 26.87
N TYR A 276 -19.07 8.70 27.40
CA TYR A 276 -20.53 8.67 27.45
C TYR A 276 -21.11 9.00 28.82
N ASN A 277 -20.27 8.94 29.85
CA ASN A 277 -20.67 9.16 31.24
C ASN A 277 -19.47 9.51 32.12
N SER A 278 -19.69 9.65 33.41
CA SER A 278 -18.65 9.92 34.41
C SER A 278 -17.87 8.69 34.86
N TYR A 279 -17.91 7.61 34.09
CA TYR A 279 -17.24 6.35 34.39
C TYR A 279 -15.79 6.34 33.85
N TYR A 280 -15.03 5.38 34.31
CA TYR A 280 -13.65 5.14 33.88
C TYR A 280 -13.53 3.79 33.19
N LYS A 281 -12.59 3.69 32.30
CA LYS A 281 -12.28 2.47 31.52
C LYS A 281 -10.81 2.11 31.69
N PRO A 282 -10.45 0.82 31.61
CA PRO A 282 -9.06 0.42 31.49
C PRO A 282 -8.44 1.05 30.25
N ALA A 283 -7.19 1.47 30.34
CA ALA A 283 -6.41 2.03 29.22
C ALA A 283 -5.90 0.92 28.29
N VAL A 284 -6.82 0.10 27.77
CA VAL A 284 -6.54 -1.04 26.88
C VAL A 284 -7.27 -0.84 25.55
N VAL A 285 -6.56 -0.91 24.46
CA VAL A 285 -7.08 -0.62 23.11
C VAL A 285 -7.75 -1.85 22.48
N ASP A 286 -7.36 -3.06 22.89
CA ASP A 286 -7.84 -4.30 22.30
C ASP A 286 -8.12 -5.34 23.38
N ASP A 287 -9.23 -6.07 23.25
CA ASP A 287 -9.60 -7.16 24.16
C ASP A 287 -8.49 -8.23 24.29
N SER A 288 -7.68 -8.41 23.25
CA SER A 288 -6.56 -9.35 23.28
C SER A 288 -5.45 -8.94 24.25
N LEU A 289 -5.33 -7.64 24.56
CA LEU A 289 -4.35 -7.08 25.49
C LEU A 289 -4.89 -6.99 26.93
N PHE A 290 -6.18 -7.27 27.13
CA PHE A 290 -6.80 -7.10 28.43
C PHE A 290 -6.25 -8.08 29.49
N ALA A 291 -5.89 -9.29 29.08
CA ALA A 291 -5.30 -10.28 29.97
C ALA A 291 -3.90 -9.84 30.45
N ASP A 292 -3.10 -9.31 29.55
CA ASP A 292 -1.75 -8.79 29.86
C ASP A 292 -1.86 -7.55 30.74
N PHE A 293 -2.80 -6.63 30.43
CA PHE A 293 -3.07 -5.49 31.28
C PHE A 293 -3.50 -5.89 32.69
N CYS A 294 -4.37 -6.89 32.84
CA CYS A 294 -4.76 -7.39 34.16
C CYS A 294 -3.56 -7.99 34.92
N ALA A 295 -2.69 -8.73 34.22
CA ALA A 295 -1.48 -9.28 34.81
C ALA A 295 -0.50 -8.19 35.27
N ASP A 296 -0.29 -7.16 34.45
CA ASP A 296 0.57 -6.01 34.79
C ASP A 296 0.02 -5.20 35.97
N MET A 297 -1.31 -5.10 36.05
CA MET A 297 -1.99 -4.46 37.17
C MET A 297 -2.08 -5.34 38.43
N GLY A 298 -1.60 -6.59 38.38
CA GLY A 298 -1.71 -7.54 39.50
C GLY A 298 -3.14 -7.95 39.81
N ILE A 299 -4.06 -7.88 38.82
CA ILE A 299 -5.44 -8.29 38.95
C ILE A 299 -5.52 -9.77 38.57
N THR A 300 -5.74 -10.63 39.55
CA THR A 300 -6.03 -12.05 39.32
C THR A 300 -7.53 -12.26 39.18
N LYS A 301 -7.94 -13.17 38.29
CA LYS A 301 -9.35 -13.58 38.12
C LYS A 301 -9.92 -14.14 39.40
#